data_991f7fc47e4fe3d25ab1ce7625a87005
#
_entry.id   991f7fc47e4fe3d25ab1ce7625a87005
#
_cell.length_a   1.000
_cell.length_b   1.000
_cell.length_c   1.000
_cell.angle_alpha   90.00
_cell.angle_beta   90.00
_cell.angle_gamma   90.00
#
_symmetry.space_group_name_H-M   'P 1'
#
loop_
_entity.id
_entity.type
_entity.pdbx_description
1 polymer ?
#
loop_
_entity_poly.entity_id
_entity_poly.type
_entity_poly.pdbx_seq_one_letter_code
_entity_poly.pdbx_strand_id
1 'polypeptide(L)'
;MKIVDIKIEKIRIHLKKPFKIAFAVQDYADNVIIKVITDEGIYGLGEAAPFSPVTGEIVDSVISTLNMFKEGLIGMDPLEIEKIHVLMDRLITGNSSAKAAIDIALFDIKGKVMGQPLYKILGGYDNKIQTDMTIGIDRKSVV
;
A
#
# COMPACT_ATOMS: atom_id res chain seq x y z
N MET A 1 7.09 15.24 15.48
CA MET A 1 7.20 14.93 14.05
C MET A 1 5.87 15.17 13.37
N LYS A 2 5.86 15.74 12.15
CA LYS A 2 4.62 16.05 11.44
C LYS A 2 4.76 15.66 9.96
N ILE A 3 3.68 15.17 9.37
CA ILE A 3 3.59 14.94 7.92
C ILE A 3 3.58 16.31 7.22
N VAL A 4 4.48 16.52 6.27
CA VAL A 4 4.59 17.78 5.50
C VAL A 4 4.22 17.60 4.03
N ASP A 5 4.34 16.39 3.49
CA ASP A 5 3.93 16.09 2.12
C ASP A 5 3.64 14.60 1.93
N ILE A 6 2.79 14.27 0.96
CA ILE A 6 2.57 12.92 0.45
C ILE A 6 2.71 12.97 -1.06
N LYS A 7 3.76 12.36 -1.59
CA LYS A 7 3.94 12.16 -3.04
C LYS A 7 3.21 10.91 -3.47
N ILE A 8 2.56 10.98 -4.61
CA ILE A 8 1.72 9.91 -5.16
C ILE A 8 2.15 9.67 -6.60
N GLU A 9 2.59 8.46 -6.91
CA GLU A 9 3.11 8.11 -8.23
C GLU A 9 2.46 6.81 -8.73
N LYS A 10 1.91 6.85 -9.95
CA LYS A 10 1.44 5.66 -10.65
C LYS A 10 2.62 4.94 -11.26
N ILE A 11 2.67 3.62 -11.07
CA ILE A 11 3.64 2.75 -11.72
C ILE A 11 2.93 1.66 -12.52
N ARG A 12 3.53 1.26 -13.64
CA ARG A 12 3.10 0.11 -14.44
C ARG A 12 4.26 -0.86 -14.58
N ILE A 13 4.04 -2.10 -14.14
CA ILE A 13 5.01 -3.18 -14.21
C ILE A 13 4.49 -4.23 -15.18
N HIS A 14 5.20 -4.43 -16.30
CA HIS A 14 4.88 -5.51 -17.23
C HIS A 14 5.28 -6.86 -16.64
N LEU A 15 4.35 -7.82 -16.68
CA LEU A 15 4.61 -9.17 -16.23
C LEU A 15 5.45 -9.90 -17.26
N LYS A 16 6.39 -10.75 -16.82
CA LYS A 16 7.20 -11.60 -17.71
C LYS A 16 6.36 -12.59 -18.53
N LYS A 17 5.21 -12.98 -17.98
CA LYS A 17 4.18 -13.82 -18.60
C LYS A 17 2.82 -13.34 -18.16
N PRO A 18 1.79 -13.40 -19.01
CA PRO A 18 0.43 -13.11 -18.59
C PRO A 18 0.02 -13.97 -17.40
N PHE A 19 -0.51 -13.33 -16.36
CA PHE A 19 -1.08 -14.02 -15.20
C PHE A 19 -2.57 -14.25 -15.45
N LYS A 20 -2.95 -15.51 -15.61
CA LYS A 20 -4.30 -15.91 -15.96
C LYS A 20 -4.98 -16.59 -14.77
N ILE A 21 -6.14 -16.06 -14.41
CA ILE A 21 -7.05 -16.65 -13.43
C ILE A 21 -8.41 -16.90 -14.06
N ALA A 22 -9.34 -17.53 -13.34
CA ALA A 22 -10.64 -17.96 -13.87
C ALA A 22 -11.44 -16.85 -14.56
N PHE A 23 -11.32 -15.60 -14.12
CA PHE A 23 -12.14 -14.47 -14.55
C PHE A 23 -11.32 -13.26 -15.05
N ALA A 24 -10.00 -13.36 -15.10
CA ALA A 24 -9.15 -12.26 -15.57
C ALA A 24 -7.83 -12.75 -16.15
N VAL A 25 -7.26 -11.94 -17.05
CA VAL A 25 -5.89 -12.08 -17.57
C VAL A 25 -5.20 -10.75 -17.35
N GLN A 26 -4.04 -10.77 -16.69
CA GLN A 26 -3.20 -9.60 -16.47
C GLN A 26 -1.89 -9.73 -17.22
N ASP A 27 -1.56 -8.71 -18.02
CA ASP A 27 -0.27 -8.57 -18.69
C ASP A 27 0.65 -7.59 -17.96
N TYR A 28 0.09 -6.80 -17.07
CA TYR A 28 0.79 -5.80 -16.26
C TYR A 28 0.10 -5.60 -14.91
N ALA A 29 0.84 -5.09 -13.93
CA ALA A 29 0.33 -4.59 -12.66
C ALA A 29 0.38 -3.06 -12.68
N ASP A 30 -0.75 -2.41 -12.48
CA ASP A 30 -0.86 -0.97 -12.28
C ASP A 30 -1.02 -0.70 -10.78
N ASN A 31 0.01 -0.15 -10.16
CA ASN A 31 0.04 0.15 -8.74
C ASN A 31 0.26 1.65 -8.50
N VAL A 32 0.03 2.08 -7.29
CA VAL A 32 0.30 3.45 -6.85
C VAL A 32 1.28 3.40 -5.70
N ILE A 33 2.46 4.00 -5.88
CA ILE A 33 3.45 4.16 -4.81
C ILE A 33 3.22 5.52 -4.16
N ILE A 34 3.31 5.55 -2.83
CA ILE A 34 3.30 6.80 -2.09
C ILE A 34 4.57 6.96 -1.26
N LYS A 35 4.94 8.22 -1.03
CA LYS A 35 5.99 8.61 -0.11
C LYS A 35 5.45 9.65 0.86
N VAL A 36 5.24 9.25 2.11
CA VAL A 36 4.86 10.16 3.20
C VAL A 36 6.12 10.79 3.76
N ILE A 37 6.20 12.12 3.76
CA ILE A 37 7.40 12.90 4.13
C ILE A 37 7.11 13.67 5.42
N THR A 38 8.06 13.66 6.35
CA THR A 38 7.97 14.37 7.62
C THR A 38 8.88 15.59 7.69
N ASP A 39 8.58 16.51 8.60
CA ASP A 39 9.39 17.72 8.90
C ASP A 39 10.78 17.40 9.49
N GLU A 40 11.01 16.17 9.94
CA GLU A 40 12.31 15.71 10.45
C GLU A 40 13.17 14.98 9.39
N GLY A 41 12.72 14.98 8.12
CA GLY A 41 13.45 14.35 7.00
C GLY A 41 13.26 12.82 6.92
N ILE A 42 12.56 12.21 7.87
CA ILE A 42 12.17 10.81 7.80
C ILE A 42 11.00 10.67 6.81
N TYR A 43 11.00 9.61 6.04
CA TYR A 43 9.88 9.30 5.15
C TYR A 43 9.52 7.83 5.18
N GLY A 44 8.26 7.53 4.90
CA GLY A 44 7.77 6.17 4.70
C GLY A 44 7.30 5.94 3.27
N LEU A 45 7.49 4.72 2.80
CA LEU A 45 6.97 4.24 1.52
C LEU A 45 5.78 3.32 1.74
N GLY A 46 4.77 3.48 0.89
CA GLY A 46 3.61 2.61 0.85
C GLY A 46 3.19 2.32 -0.58
N GLU A 47 2.44 1.26 -0.76
CA GLU A 47 1.97 0.82 -2.07
C GLU A 47 0.48 0.45 -2.01
N ALA A 48 -0.27 0.90 -2.99
CA ALA A 48 -1.62 0.44 -3.27
C ALA A 48 -1.62 -0.38 -4.56
N ALA A 49 -2.19 -1.58 -4.49
CA ALA A 49 -2.32 -2.50 -5.63
C ALA A 49 -3.81 -2.76 -5.93
N PRO A 50 -4.54 -1.81 -6.53
CA PRO A 50 -5.94 -1.99 -6.84
C PRO A 50 -6.13 -3.06 -7.90
N PHE A 51 -7.15 -3.88 -7.71
CA PHE A 51 -7.55 -4.88 -8.69
C PHE A 51 -9.07 -4.92 -8.80
N SER A 52 -9.61 -4.22 -9.79
CA SER A 52 -11.04 -3.96 -9.92
C SER A 52 -11.93 -5.20 -9.88
N PRO A 53 -11.54 -6.37 -10.43
CA PRO A 53 -12.37 -7.57 -10.33
C PRO A 53 -12.52 -8.12 -8.90
N VAL A 54 -11.66 -7.72 -7.95
CA VAL A 54 -11.65 -8.20 -6.56
C VAL A 54 -12.07 -7.11 -5.59
N THR A 55 -11.43 -5.93 -5.67
CA THR A 55 -11.68 -4.83 -4.71
C THR A 55 -12.65 -3.79 -5.21
N GLY A 56 -12.97 -3.79 -6.51
CA GLY A 56 -13.76 -2.72 -7.14
C GLY A 56 -13.01 -1.41 -7.33
N GLU A 57 -11.75 -1.36 -6.91
CA GLU A 57 -10.91 -0.16 -6.99
C GLU A 57 -10.11 -0.14 -8.29
N ILE A 58 -9.90 1.04 -8.84
CA ILE A 58 -9.03 1.31 -9.98
C ILE A 58 -7.95 2.33 -9.58
N VAL A 59 -6.87 2.39 -10.34
CA VAL A 59 -5.76 3.31 -10.04
C VAL A 59 -6.22 4.75 -9.86
N ASP A 60 -7.13 5.24 -10.72
CA ASP A 60 -7.58 6.62 -10.67
C ASP A 60 -8.42 6.91 -9.41
N SER A 61 -9.26 5.96 -8.97
CA SER A 61 -9.98 6.08 -7.69
C SER A 61 -9.03 6.08 -6.49
N VAL A 62 -7.99 5.24 -6.53
CA VAL A 62 -6.94 5.22 -5.49
C VAL A 62 -6.21 6.55 -5.42
N ILE A 63 -5.78 7.11 -6.57
CA ILE A 63 -5.10 8.42 -6.62
C ILE A 63 -6.00 9.53 -6.08
N SER A 64 -7.28 9.54 -6.47
CA SER A 64 -8.26 10.52 -5.96
C SER A 64 -8.42 10.43 -4.44
N THR A 65 -8.55 9.21 -3.91
CA THR A 65 -8.66 8.96 -2.47
C THR A 65 -7.39 9.37 -1.72
N LEU A 66 -6.21 9.05 -2.26
CA LEU A 66 -4.93 9.44 -1.66
C LEU A 66 -4.74 10.96 -1.63
N ASN A 67 -5.20 11.69 -2.64
CA ASN A 67 -5.18 13.16 -2.62
C ASN A 67 -6.10 13.72 -1.52
N MET A 68 -7.29 13.15 -1.33
CA MET A 68 -8.17 13.51 -0.21
C MET A 68 -7.50 13.22 1.13
N PHE A 69 -6.84 12.08 1.30
CA PHE A 69 -6.08 11.76 2.51
C PHE A 69 -4.93 12.74 2.73
N LYS A 70 -4.18 13.10 1.67
CA LYS A 70 -3.10 14.08 1.76
C LYS A 70 -3.57 15.38 2.41
N GLU A 71 -4.70 15.94 1.97
CA GLU A 71 -5.26 17.17 2.55
C GLU A 71 -5.57 17.03 4.04
N GLY A 72 -6.09 15.88 4.46
CA GLY A 72 -6.46 15.62 5.86
C GLY A 72 -5.28 15.25 6.76
N LEU A 73 -4.18 14.71 6.20
CA LEU A 73 -3.07 14.16 6.98
C LEU A 73 -1.91 15.14 7.17
N ILE A 74 -1.80 16.19 6.36
CA ILE A 74 -0.77 17.23 6.54
C ILE A 74 -0.88 17.83 7.94
N GLY A 75 0.25 17.90 8.64
CA GLY A 75 0.36 18.42 10.00
C GLY A 75 0.09 17.41 11.11
N MET A 76 -0.41 16.22 10.80
CA MET A 76 -0.59 15.13 11.78
C MET A 76 0.75 14.46 12.13
N ASP A 77 0.83 13.89 13.31
CA ASP A 77 1.94 13.02 13.70
C ASP A 77 1.76 11.64 13.07
N PRO A 78 2.70 11.17 12.21
CA PRO A 78 2.61 9.86 11.57
C PRO A 78 2.67 8.68 12.54
N LEU A 79 3.07 8.90 13.80
CA LEU A 79 3.09 7.86 14.83
C LEU A 79 1.72 7.67 15.49
N GLU A 80 0.78 8.60 15.33
CA GLU A 80 -0.62 8.48 15.79
C GLU A 80 -1.45 7.63 14.79
N ILE A 81 -0.99 6.40 14.49
CA ILE A 81 -1.54 5.54 13.42
C ILE A 81 -3.05 5.32 13.58
N GLU A 82 -3.51 4.97 14.78
CA GLU A 82 -4.94 4.74 15.04
C GLU A 82 -5.81 5.99 14.77
N LYS A 83 -5.29 7.16 15.12
CA LYS A 83 -5.99 8.43 14.86
C LYS A 83 -6.09 8.72 13.37
N ILE A 84 -5.04 8.38 12.61
CA ILE A 84 -5.04 8.49 11.15
C ILE A 84 -6.04 7.52 10.55
N HIS A 85 -6.11 6.27 11.01
CA HIS A 85 -7.11 5.30 10.57
C HIS A 85 -8.54 5.83 10.80
N VAL A 86 -8.84 6.33 12.00
CA VAL A 86 -10.15 6.91 12.30
C VAL A 86 -10.48 8.08 11.37
N LEU A 87 -9.50 8.93 11.04
CA LEU A 87 -9.71 10.02 10.08
C LEU A 87 -10.01 9.49 8.68
N MET A 88 -9.20 8.55 8.17
CA MET A 88 -9.41 7.96 6.86
C MET A 88 -10.79 7.28 6.73
N ASP A 89 -11.23 6.59 7.79
CA ASP A 89 -12.55 5.93 7.82
C ASP A 89 -13.72 6.92 7.82
N ARG A 90 -13.54 8.08 8.44
CA ARG A 90 -14.53 9.17 8.41
C ARG A 90 -14.58 9.89 7.08
N LEU A 91 -13.44 10.02 6.38
CA LEU A 91 -13.37 10.69 5.08
C LEU A 91 -14.03 9.88 3.98
N ILE A 92 -13.81 8.56 3.97
CA ILE A 92 -14.37 7.69 2.92
C ILE A 92 -14.52 6.25 3.39
N THR A 93 -15.65 5.64 3.06
CA THR A 93 -15.92 4.22 3.29
C THR A 93 -15.22 3.36 2.24
N GLY A 94 -14.73 2.18 2.64
CA GLY A 94 -13.99 1.28 1.74
C GLY A 94 -12.64 1.85 1.35
N ASN A 95 -12.29 1.78 0.05
CA ASN A 95 -11.00 2.26 -0.50
C ASN A 95 -9.79 1.67 0.23
N SER A 96 -9.84 0.37 0.41
CA SER A 96 -8.86 -0.39 1.21
C SER A 96 -7.44 -0.31 0.65
N SER A 97 -7.27 -0.27 -0.67
CA SER A 97 -5.95 -0.15 -1.29
C SER A 97 -5.27 1.18 -0.95
N ALA A 98 -6.03 2.28 -1.00
CA ALA A 98 -5.51 3.60 -0.63
C ALA A 98 -5.17 3.69 0.86
N LYS A 99 -6.04 3.15 1.73
CA LYS A 99 -5.81 3.10 3.19
C LYS A 99 -4.60 2.25 3.53
N ALA A 100 -4.44 1.09 2.89
CA ALA A 100 -3.29 0.21 3.07
C ALA A 100 -1.97 0.90 2.68
N ALA A 101 -1.95 1.67 1.59
CA ALA A 101 -0.76 2.42 1.22
C ALA A 101 -0.33 3.42 2.31
N ILE A 102 -1.27 4.17 2.88
CA ILE A 102 -0.98 5.09 4.00
C ILE A 102 -0.48 4.28 5.20
N ASP A 103 -1.19 3.23 5.60
CA ASP A 103 -0.83 2.39 6.75
C ASP A 103 0.59 1.83 6.64
N ILE A 104 0.94 1.23 5.50
CA ILE A 104 2.28 0.71 5.21
C ILE A 104 3.34 1.81 5.36
N ALA A 105 3.08 3.01 4.82
CA ALA A 105 4.01 4.13 4.92
C ALA A 105 4.19 4.62 6.37
N LEU A 106 3.13 4.64 7.18
CA LEU A 106 3.20 5.01 8.59
C LEU A 106 4.02 4.00 9.40
N PHE A 107 3.82 2.71 9.16
CA PHE A 107 4.62 1.66 9.81
C PHE A 107 6.09 1.70 9.35
N ASP A 108 6.39 2.03 8.10
CA ASP A 108 7.76 2.24 7.63
C ASP A 108 8.43 3.42 8.36
N ILE A 109 7.71 4.53 8.55
CA ILE A 109 8.18 5.65 9.40
C ILE A 109 8.44 5.18 10.83
N LYS A 110 7.49 4.46 11.43
CA LYS A 110 7.62 3.94 12.79
C LYS A 110 8.86 3.07 12.96
N GLY A 111 9.10 2.16 12.01
CA GLY A 111 10.32 1.33 11.98
C GLY A 111 11.59 2.15 11.97
N LYS A 112 11.65 3.18 11.12
CA LYS A 112 12.80 4.09 10.99
C LYS A 112 13.03 4.92 12.25
N VAL A 113 11.97 5.46 12.84
CA VAL A 113 12.04 6.22 14.09
C VAL A 113 12.54 5.36 15.25
N MET A 114 12.08 4.13 15.34
CA MET A 114 12.48 3.20 16.39
C MET A 114 13.83 2.54 16.13
N GLY A 115 14.44 2.72 14.96
CA GLY A 115 15.68 2.05 14.55
C GLY A 115 15.56 0.53 14.55
N GLN A 116 14.36 -0.01 14.33
CA GLN A 116 14.09 -1.45 14.37
C GLN A 116 13.38 -1.91 13.09
N PRO A 117 13.69 -3.13 12.60
CA PRO A 117 12.95 -3.70 11.50
C PRO A 117 11.49 -3.96 11.90
N LEU A 118 10.58 -3.74 10.97
CA LEU A 118 9.14 -3.76 11.22
C LEU A 118 8.65 -5.08 11.81
N TYR A 119 9.21 -6.23 11.39
CA TYR A 119 8.79 -7.52 11.92
C TYR A 119 9.00 -7.62 13.45
N LYS A 120 10.05 -6.98 14.00
CA LYS A 120 10.28 -6.94 15.45
C LYS A 120 9.26 -6.05 16.15
N ILE A 121 8.93 -4.91 15.55
CA ILE A 121 7.94 -3.98 16.11
C ILE A 121 6.55 -4.64 16.17
N LEU A 122 6.24 -5.50 15.20
CA LEU A 122 5.01 -6.28 15.13
C LEU A 122 5.03 -7.57 15.97
N GLY A 123 6.11 -7.81 16.73
CA GLY A 123 6.22 -8.97 17.62
C GLY A 123 6.73 -10.26 16.96
N GLY A 124 7.27 -10.17 15.74
CA GLY A 124 7.84 -11.33 15.06
C GLY A 124 9.11 -11.85 15.72
N TYR A 125 9.25 -13.15 15.80
CA TYR A 125 10.41 -13.85 16.41
C TYR A 125 11.51 -14.20 15.41
N ASP A 126 11.19 -14.24 14.10
CA ASP A 126 12.14 -14.62 13.05
C ASP A 126 12.05 -13.61 11.88
N ASN A 127 13.16 -13.44 11.17
CA ASN A 127 13.27 -12.63 9.96
C ASN A 127 13.14 -13.44 8.67
N LYS A 128 12.85 -14.73 8.77
CA LYS A 128 12.62 -15.64 7.64
C LYS A 128 11.15 -15.96 7.53
N ILE A 129 10.64 -15.92 6.31
CA ILE A 129 9.27 -16.30 6.00
C ILE A 129 9.28 -17.23 4.77
N GLN A 130 8.49 -18.29 4.83
CA GLN A 130 8.17 -19.10 3.67
C GLN A 130 6.93 -18.54 3.00
N THR A 131 6.95 -18.46 1.69
CA THR A 131 5.81 -18.00 0.88
C THR A 131 5.51 -19.01 -0.21
N ASP A 132 4.25 -19.09 -0.59
CA ASP A 132 3.78 -19.94 -1.69
C ASP A 132 3.93 -19.20 -3.02
N MET A 133 4.04 -19.98 -4.09
CA MET A 133 3.98 -19.47 -5.45
C MET A 133 2.66 -19.87 -6.08
N THR A 134 1.87 -18.88 -6.51
CA THR A 134 0.63 -19.15 -7.24
C THR A 134 0.92 -19.65 -8.63
N ILE A 135 0.40 -20.84 -8.98
CA ILE A 135 0.44 -21.39 -10.33
C ILE A 135 -0.81 -20.90 -11.06
N GLY A 136 -0.64 -20.01 -12.03
CA GLY A 136 -1.72 -19.54 -12.91
C GLY A 136 -2.24 -20.65 -13.83
N ILE A 137 -3.41 -20.43 -14.42
CA ILE A 137 -4.02 -21.36 -15.38
C ILE A 137 -3.16 -21.40 -16.65
N ASP A 138 -2.56 -22.56 -16.96
CA ASP A 138 -1.83 -22.83 -18.21
C ASP A 138 -2.51 -23.98 -18.97
N ARG A 139 -2.37 -23.98 -20.32
CA ARG A 139 -2.94 -25.03 -21.18
C ARG A 139 -2.40 -26.45 -20.88
N LYS A 140 -1.28 -26.55 -20.16
CA LYS A 140 -0.65 -27.83 -19.79
C LYS A 140 -1.07 -28.35 -18.41
N SER A 141 -1.88 -27.62 -17.66
CA SER A 141 -2.35 -28.04 -16.32
C SER A 141 -3.68 -28.80 -16.36
N VAL A 142 -4.12 -29.26 -17.53
CA VAL A 142 -5.26 -30.17 -17.66
C VAL A 142 -4.69 -31.56 -17.97
N VAL A 143 -4.29 -32.26 -16.93
CA VAL A 143 -4.11 -33.72 -16.91
C VAL A 143 -4.93 -34.27 -15.76
#